data_5146bf765636b545b29504aa5226a3d0
#
_entry.id   5146bf765636b545b29504aa5226a3d0
#
_cell.length_a   1.000
_cell.length_b   1.000
_cell.length_c   1.000
_cell.angle_alpha   90.00
_cell.angle_beta   90.00
_cell.angle_gamma   90.00
#
_symmetry.space_group_name_H-M   'P 1'
#
loop_
_entity.id
_entity.type
_entity.pdbx_description
1 polymer ?
#
loop_
_entity_poly.entity_id
_entity_poly.type
_entity_poly.pdbx_seq_one_letter_code
_entity_poly.pdbx_strand_id
1 'polypeptide(L)'
;TKKYDFLIIGAGPAGMTAAIYASRAGLKTAMIESGAPGGKLLKTNEISNWPGITSEPGSQLAMDMFTHSTSFGAVYEYGKVVSITDGEKKQVVCEDGTIFAAPAVLVATGTKERLMNIPGEQEHIGRGVSYCAVCDGAFFRDREVAVIGGGNSALEEAVYLTQFASKVYLIKIG
;
A
#
# COMPACT_ATOMS: atom_id res chain seq x y z
N THR A 1 5.08 -26.15 9.40
CA THR A 1 5.55 -25.35 8.24
C THR A 1 4.65 -25.58 7.06
N LYS A 2 4.06 -24.51 6.53
CA LYS A 2 3.26 -24.51 5.29
C LYS A 2 4.18 -24.29 4.09
N LYS A 3 4.02 -25.07 3.02
CA LYS A 3 4.91 -25.04 1.85
C LYS A 3 4.17 -24.49 0.62
N TYR A 4 4.84 -23.56 -0.06
CA TYR A 4 4.37 -22.90 -1.28
C TYR A 4 5.52 -22.86 -2.31
N ASP A 5 5.21 -22.55 -3.56
CA ASP A 5 6.20 -22.28 -4.60
C ASP A 5 6.63 -20.82 -4.57
N PHE A 6 5.70 -19.93 -4.17
CA PHE A 6 5.92 -18.49 -4.08
C PHE A 6 5.17 -17.91 -2.87
N LEU A 7 5.87 -17.13 -2.06
CA LEU A 7 5.29 -16.39 -0.94
C LEU A 7 5.36 -14.89 -1.20
N ILE A 8 4.31 -14.20 -0.82
CA ILE A 8 4.18 -12.76 -0.93
C ILE A 8 3.89 -12.21 0.47
N ILE A 9 4.69 -11.28 0.94
CA ILE A 9 4.48 -10.61 2.23
C ILE A 9 3.81 -9.26 1.96
N GLY A 10 2.55 -9.16 2.34
CA GLY A 10 1.67 -8.03 2.11
C GLY A 10 0.62 -8.29 1.02
N ALA A 11 -0.63 -7.97 1.32
CA ALA A 11 -1.78 -8.07 0.42
C ALA A 11 -2.30 -6.67 0.02
N GLY A 12 -1.40 -5.73 -0.22
CA GLY A 12 -1.70 -4.48 -0.92
C GLY A 12 -1.75 -4.69 -2.44
N PRO A 13 -1.96 -3.63 -3.24
CA PRO A 13 -2.05 -3.72 -4.70
C PRO A 13 -0.88 -4.46 -5.35
N ALA A 14 0.35 -4.21 -4.91
CA ALA A 14 1.54 -4.87 -5.43
C ALA A 14 1.53 -6.38 -5.16
N GLY A 15 1.21 -6.78 -3.92
CA GLY A 15 1.15 -8.19 -3.54
C GLY A 15 0.02 -8.93 -4.25
N MET A 16 -1.17 -8.34 -4.33
CA MET A 16 -2.31 -8.94 -5.04
C MET A 16 -2.05 -9.07 -6.54
N THR A 17 -1.41 -8.08 -7.17
CA THR A 17 -1.00 -8.16 -8.57
C THR A 17 0.00 -9.30 -8.79
N ALA A 18 1.02 -9.41 -7.94
CA ALA A 18 1.98 -10.51 -8.03
C ALA A 18 1.30 -11.88 -7.84
N ALA A 19 0.33 -11.98 -6.94
CA ALA A 19 -0.44 -13.21 -6.70
C ALA A 19 -1.23 -13.64 -7.93
N ILE A 20 -1.84 -12.69 -8.66
CA ILE A 20 -2.53 -12.96 -9.93
C ILE A 20 -1.58 -13.63 -10.92
N TYR A 21 -0.43 -13.02 -11.17
CA TYR A 21 0.49 -13.52 -12.19
C TYR A 21 1.15 -14.84 -11.79
N ALA A 22 1.55 -14.98 -10.52
CA ALA A 22 2.15 -16.21 -10.01
C ALA A 22 1.17 -17.40 -10.09
N SER A 23 -0.08 -17.20 -9.65
CA SER A 23 -1.10 -18.24 -9.69
C SER A 23 -1.51 -18.59 -11.13
N ARG A 24 -1.59 -17.61 -12.02
CA ARG A 24 -1.82 -17.86 -13.47
C ARG A 24 -0.69 -18.65 -14.11
N ALA A 25 0.54 -18.51 -13.61
CA ALA A 25 1.69 -19.33 -14.02
C ALA A 25 1.69 -20.74 -13.41
N GLY A 26 0.67 -21.11 -12.65
CA GLY A 26 0.53 -22.42 -12.03
C GLY A 26 1.32 -22.61 -10.73
N LEU A 27 1.87 -21.52 -10.16
CA LEU A 27 2.60 -21.61 -8.90
C LEU A 27 1.63 -21.67 -7.71
N LYS A 28 1.87 -22.56 -6.78
CA LYS A 28 1.18 -22.58 -5.48
C LYS A 28 1.62 -21.35 -4.68
N THR A 29 0.77 -20.32 -4.67
CA THR A 29 1.09 -18.98 -4.16
C THR A 29 0.31 -18.67 -2.89
N ALA A 30 0.94 -18.02 -1.92
CA ALA A 30 0.26 -17.44 -0.77
C ALA A 30 0.67 -15.98 -0.56
N MET A 31 -0.32 -15.17 -0.18
CA MET A 31 -0.14 -13.81 0.35
C MET A 31 -0.27 -13.88 1.87
N ILE A 32 0.73 -13.40 2.60
CA ILE A 32 0.74 -13.33 4.06
C ILE A 32 0.50 -11.88 4.46
N GLU A 33 -0.58 -11.60 5.18
CA GLU A 33 -0.97 -10.26 5.58
C GLU A 33 -1.47 -10.25 7.04
N SER A 34 -1.15 -9.21 7.76
CA SER A 34 -1.50 -9.05 9.19
C SER A 34 -2.82 -8.33 9.42
N GLY A 35 -3.47 -7.86 8.38
CA GLY A 35 -4.73 -7.12 8.43
C GLY A 35 -5.65 -7.47 7.28
N ALA A 36 -6.62 -6.63 7.00
CA ALA A 36 -7.47 -6.79 5.82
C ALA A 36 -6.66 -6.56 4.53
N PRO A 37 -6.91 -7.34 3.45
CA PRO A 37 -6.26 -7.13 2.18
C PRO A 37 -6.67 -5.78 1.57
N GLY A 38 -5.72 -5.11 0.89
CA GLY A 38 -5.95 -3.81 0.25
C GLY A 38 -4.91 -2.74 0.59
N GLY A 39 -4.24 -2.86 1.74
CA GLY A 39 -3.21 -1.91 2.14
C GLY A 39 -3.72 -0.46 2.21
N LYS A 40 -3.03 0.47 1.53
CA LYS A 40 -3.41 1.90 1.53
C LYS A 40 -4.74 2.19 0.82
N LEU A 41 -5.21 1.33 -0.08
CA LEU A 41 -6.51 1.49 -0.72
C LEU A 41 -7.65 1.58 0.31
N LEU A 42 -7.54 0.84 1.42
CA LEU A 42 -8.55 0.84 2.48
C LEU A 42 -8.67 2.19 3.21
N LYS A 43 -7.67 3.05 3.07
CA LYS A 43 -7.62 4.39 3.70
C LYS A 43 -7.96 5.51 2.72
N THR A 44 -8.19 5.18 1.45
CA THR A 44 -8.45 6.15 0.39
C THR A 44 -9.94 6.16 0.07
N ASN A 45 -10.57 7.32 0.21
CA ASN A 45 -12.01 7.47 -0.02
C ASN A 45 -12.37 7.27 -1.49
N GLU A 46 -11.55 7.82 -2.39
CA GLU A 46 -11.79 7.80 -3.83
C GLU A 46 -10.49 7.55 -4.60
N ILE A 47 -10.53 6.64 -5.56
CA ILE A 47 -9.45 6.34 -6.49
C ILE A 47 -9.90 6.76 -7.89
N SER A 48 -9.17 7.68 -8.51
CA SER A 48 -9.42 8.19 -9.87
C SER A 48 -8.21 8.08 -10.80
N ASN A 49 -7.14 7.46 -10.32
CA ASN A 49 -5.87 7.33 -11.03
C ASN A 49 -5.46 5.86 -11.27
N TRP A 50 -6.42 4.94 -11.16
CA TRP A 50 -6.19 3.53 -11.48
C TRP A 50 -6.58 3.26 -12.92
N PRO A 51 -5.68 2.73 -13.79
CA PRO A 51 -6.00 2.45 -15.20
C PRO A 51 -7.18 1.50 -15.33
N GLY A 52 -8.17 1.88 -16.16
CA GLY A 52 -9.40 1.11 -16.37
C GLY A 52 -10.56 1.44 -15.45
N ILE A 53 -10.32 2.30 -14.45
CA ILE A 53 -11.35 2.78 -13.51
C ILE A 53 -11.38 4.31 -13.56
N THR A 54 -12.55 4.90 -13.81
CA THR A 54 -12.70 6.35 -13.84
C THR A 54 -12.69 6.94 -12.44
N SER A 55 -13.46 6.34 -11.54
CA SER A 55 -13.51 6.69 -10.11
C SER A 55 -14.25 5.60 -9.34
N GLU A 56 -13.70 5.18 -8.20
CA GLU A 56 -14.38 4.31 -7.25
C GLU A 56 -13.80 4.42 -5.84
N PRO A 57 -14.52 3.98 -4.80
CA PRO A 57 -13.96 3.89 -3.45
C PRO A 57 -12.76 2.96 -3.39
N GLY A 58 -11.70 3.38 -2.69
CA GLY A 58 -10.51 2.52 -2.53
C GLY A 58 -10.80 1.17 -1.89
N SER A 59 -11.80 1.09 -1.00
CA SER A 59 -12.26 -0.17 -0.41
C SER A 59 -12.87 -1.11 -1.45
N GLN A 60 -13.58 -0.58 -2.45
CA GLN A 60 -14.15 -1.38 -3.54
C GLN A 60 -13.03 -1.93 -4.42
N LEU A 61 -12.10 -1.08 -4.86
CA LEU A 61 -10.94 -1.52 -5.63
C LEU A 61 -10.14 -2.60 -4.88
N ALA A 62 -9.95 -2.44 -3.57
CA ALA A 62 -9.26 -3.43 -2.75
C ALA A 62 -9.97 -4.79 -2.76
N MET A 63 -11.30 -4.80 -2.66
CA MET A 63 -12.11 -6.01 -2.69
C MET A 63 -12.05 -6.69 -4.07
N ASP A 64 -12.13 -5.90 -5.14
CA ASP A 64 -12.09 -6.42 -6.51
C ASP A 64 -10.71 -7.02 -6.83
N MET A 65 -9.63 -6.35 -6.42
CA MET A 65 -8.27 -6.87 -6.54
C MET A 65 -8.06 -8.14 -5.71
N PHE A 66 -8.61 -8.19 -4.49
CA PHE A 66 -8.53 -9.39 -3.65
C PHE A 66 -9.26 -10.56 -4.29
N THR A 67 -10.49 -10.35 -4.72
CA THR A 67 -11.29 -11.37 -5.43
C THR A 67 -10.56 -11.86 -6.68
N HIS A 68 -10.00 -10.95 -7.47
CA HIS A 68 -9.22 -11.29 -8.66
C HIS A 68 -7.97 -12.09 -8.30
N SER A 69 -7.22 -11.70 -7.28
CA SER A 69 -5.99 -12.40 -6.87
C SER A 69 -6.23 -13.84 -6.42
N THR A 70 -7.36 -14.09 -5.74
CA THR A 70 -7.73 -15.42 -5.25
C THR A 70 -8.43 -16.28 -6.30
N SER A 71 -9.01 -15.70 -7.35
CA SER A 71 -9.74 -16.41 -8.40
C SER A 71 -8.87 -17.41 -9.18
N PHE A 72 -7.56 -17.22 -9.19
CA PHE A 72 -6.59 -18.14 -9.82
C PHE A 72 -5.93 -19.10 -8.82
N GLY A 73 -6.42 -19.16 -7.58
CA GLY A 73 -5.96 -20.11 -6.57
C GLY A 73 -4.89 -19.57 -5.62
N ALA A 74 -4.57 -18.28 -5.64
CA ALA A 74 -3.74 -17.69 -4.59
C ALA A 74 -4.43 -17.78 -3.23
N VAL A 75 -3.69 -18.17 -2.20
CA VAL A 75 -4.20 -18.34 -0.84
C VAL A 75 -3.88 -17.09 -0.03
N TYR A 76 -4.88 -16.59 0.69
CA TYR A 76 -4.66 -15.60 1.72
C TYR A 76 -4.35 -16.29 3.05
N GLU A 77 -3.21 -15.94 3.65
CA GLU A 77 -2.78 -16.42 4.96
C GLU A 77 -2.68 -15.24 5.92
N TYR A 78 -3.45 -15.31 7.00
CA TYR A 78 -3.31 -14.31 8.05
C TYR A 78 -2.03 -14.55 8.85
N GLY A 79 -1.21 -13.50 9.03
CA GLY A 79 0.00 -13.58 9.83
C GLY A 79 0.80 -12.29 9.81
N LYS A 80 1.36 -11.93 10.96
CA LYS A 80 2.31 -10.83 11.09
C LYS A 80 3.72 -11.37 10.98
N VAL A 81 4.34 -11.13 9.85
CA VAL A 81 5.72 -11.58 9.58
C VAL A 81 6.70 -10.82 10.45
N VAL A 82 7.60 -11.53 11.12
CA VAL A 82 8.63 -10.97 11.99
C VAL A 82 10.05 -11.24 11.47
N SER A 83 10.24 -12.29 10.68
CA SER A 83 11.55 -12.57 10.08
C SER A 83 11.46 -13.37 8.80
N ILE A 84 12.49 -13.23 7.98
CA ILE A 84 12.74 -14.03 6.79
C ILE A 84 14.16 -14.59 6.94
N THR A 85 14.30 -15.90 6.79
CA THR A 85 15.60 -16.56 6.79
C THR A 85 15.90 -17.04 5.39
N ASP A 86 17.09 -16.73 4.89
CA ASP A 86 17.58 -17.20 3.60
C ASP A 86 18.11 -18.63 3.70
N GLY A 87 18.16 -19.33 2.56
CA GLY A 87 18.62 -20.69 2.43
C GLY A 87 18.15 -21.31 1.11
N GLU A 88 18.33 -22.60 0.94
CA GLU A 88 17.82 -23.35 -0.22
C GLU A 88 16.30 -23.13 -0.40
N LYS A 89 15.57 -23.10 0.71
CA LYS A 89 14.19 -22.59 0.79
C LYS A 89 14.15 -21.48 1.81
N LYS A 90 13.61 -20.35 1.42
CA LYS A 90 13.40 -19.22 2.31
C LYS A 90 12.29 -19.54 3.30
N GLN A 91 12.50 -19.20 4.56
CA GLN A 91 11.51 -19.38 5.61
C GLN A 91 10.99 -18.01 6.06
N VAL A 92 9.69 -17.86 6.07
CA VAL A 92 8.99 -16.68 6.58
C VAL A 92 8.34 -17.05 7.90
N VAL A 93 8.72 -16.39 8.98
CA VAL A 93 8.23 -16.65 10.34
C VAL A 93 7.28 -15.55 10.76
N CYS A 94 6.12 -15.94 11.27
CA CYS A 94 5.14 -15.03 11.85
C CYS A 94 5.26 -14.95 13.38
N GLU A 95 4.71 -13.88 13.95
CA GLU A 95 4.73 -13.58 15.39
C GLU A 95 4.10 -14.69 16.24
N ASP A 96 3.11 -15.39 15.72
CA ASP A 96 2.44 -16.54 16.36
C ASP A 96 3.23 -17.86 16.25
N GLY A 97 4.43 -17.82 15.68
CA GLY A 97 5.27 -19.00 15.45
C GLY A 97 4.94 -19.80 14.19
N THR A 98 3.95 -19.37 13.40
CA THR A 98 3.67 -20.01 12.09
C THR A 98 4.86 -19.82 11.15
N ILE A 99 5.25 -20.88 10.46
CA ILE A 99 6.36 -20.87 9.50
C ILE A 99 5.83 -21.21 8.11
N PHE A 100 6.15 -20.38 7.15
CA PHE A 100 5.93 -20.61 5.73
C PHE A 100 7.28 -20.83 5.03
N ALA A 101 7.33 -21.70 4.02
CA ALA A 101 8.56 -21.94 3.25
C ALA A 101 8.29 -21.96 1.76
N ALA A 102 9.15 -21.29 0.98
CA ALA A 102 9.13 -21.29 -0.47
C ALA A 102 10.52 -21.04 -1.07
N PRO A 103 10.78 -21.44 -2.32
CA PRO A 103 12.00 -21.08 -3.06
C PRO A 103 12.15 -19.58 -3.25
N ALA A 104 11.02 -18.85 -3.45
CA ALA A 104 10.99 -17.41 -3.69
C ALA A 104 10.02 -16.70 -2.76
N VAL A 105 10.43 -15.51 -2.31
CA VAL A 105 9.62 -14.60 -1.47
C VAL A 105 9.66 -13.20 -2.05
N LEU A 106 8.48 -12.60 -2.22
CA LEU A 106 8.31 -11.19 -2.58
C LEU A 106 7.95 -10.40 -1.32
N VAL A 107 8.69 -9.33 -1.05
CA VAL A 107 8.37 -8.36 0.00
C VAL A 107 7.58 -7.22 -0.61
N ALA A 108 6.29 -7.14 -0.32
CA ALA A 108 5.33 -6.16 -0.82
C ALA A 108 4.59 -5.46 0.35
N THR A 109 5.31 -5.16 1.42
CA THR A 109 4.76 -4.67 2.70
C THR A 109 4.29 -3.22 2.65
N GLY A 110 4.53 -2.52 1.54
CA GLY A 110 4.16 -1.12 1.39
C GLY A 110 4.97 -0.19 2.30
N THR A 111 4.36 0.94 2.62
CA THR A 111 4.97 1.98 3.46
C THR A 111 4.01 2.43 4.54
N LYS A 112 4.55 2.96 5.63
CA LYS A 112 3.80 3.70 6.65
C LYS A 112 4.23 5.16 6.57
N GLU A 113 3.26 6.05 6.64
CA GLU A 113 3.52 7.47 6.75
C GLU A 113 4.18 7.78 8.09
N ARG A 114 5.14 8.71 8.08
CA ARG A 114 5.69 9.27 9.29
C ARG A 114 4.78 10.41 9.75
N LEU A 115 4.06 10.17 10.82
CA LEU A 115 3.21 11.19 11.41
C LEU A 115 4.06 12.31 12.04
N MET A 116 3.54 13.52 11.96
CA MET A 116 4.11 14.68 12.64
C MET A 116 3.70 14.75 14.10
N ASN A 117 2.64 14.04 14.48
CA ASN A 117 2.03 14.02 15.81
C ASN A 117 1.58 15.42 16.28
N ILE A 118 1.06 16.23 15.36
CA ILE A 118 0.43 17.51 15.67
C ILE A 118 -1.06 17.34 15.96
N PRO A 119 -1.66 18.23 16.76
CA PRO A 119 -3.10 18.16 17.03
C PRO A 119 -3.94 18.21 15.75
N GLY A 120 -4.92 17.32 15.65
CA GLY A 120 -5.82 17.24 14.50
C GLY A 120 -5.30 16.45 13.28
N GLU A 121 -4.01 16.11 13.25
CA GLU A 121 -3.42 15.41 12.10
C GLU A 121 -4.19 14.13 11.73
N GLN A 122 -4.40 13.24 12.69
CA GLN A 122 -5.07 11.97 12.44
C GLN A 122 -6.56 12.13 12.12
N GLU A 123 -7.22 13.11 12.74
CA GLU A 123 -8.65 13.37 12.53
C GLU A 123 -8.95 13.89 11.13
N HIS A 124 -7.99 14.58 10.52
CA HIS A 124 -8.12 15.20 9.20
C HIS A 124 -7.50 14.40 8.06
N ILE A 125 -6.96 13.19 8.31
CA ILE A 125 -6.48 12.31 7.23
C ILE A 125 -7.64 12.02 6.26
N GLY A 126 -7.42 12.34 4.95
CA GLY A 126 -8.43 12.23 3.91
C GLY A 126 -9.51 13.32 3.95
N ARG A 127 -9.39 14.32 4.83
CA ARG A 127 -10.31 15.44 4.99
C ARG A 127 -9.60 16.80 5.08
N GLY A 128 -8.39 16.88 4.53
CA GLY A 128 -7.55 18.08 4.58
C GLY A 128 -6.10 17.79 4.88
N VAL A 129 -5.78 16.65 5.48
CA VAL A 129 -4.41 16.14 5.64
C VAL A 129 -4.20 14.97 4.69
N SER A 130 -3.15 15.04 3.88
CA SER A 130 -2.72 14.00 2.95
C SER A 130 -1.21 13.77 3.07
N TYR A 131 -0.77 12.58 2.73
CA TYR A 131 0.64 12.19 2.65
C TYR A 131 1.05 11.82 1.21
N CYS A 132 0.23 12.16 0.23
CA CYS A 132 0.49 11.87 -1.18
C CYS A 132 -0.11 12.96 -2.07
N ALA A 133 0.72 13.90 -2.49
CA ALA A 133 0.27 14.98 -3.36
C ALA A 133 -0.23 14.47 -4.73
N VAL A 134 0.40 13.42 -5.28
CA VAL A 134 -0.01 12.83 -6.56
C VAL A 134 -1.36 12.13 -6.46
N CYS A 135 -1.68 11.54 -5.27
CA CYS A 135 -2.96 10.87 -5.07
C CYS A 135 -4.11 11.87 -4.89
N ASP A 136 -3.89 12.90 -4.08
CA ASP A 136 -4.95 13.74 -3.54
C ASP A 136 -4.91 15.20 -4.04
N GLY A 137 -3.82 15.60 -4.71
CA GLY A 137 -3.59 17.00 -5.10
C GLY A 137 -4.71 17.60 -5.95
N ALA A 138 -5.33 16.81 -6.83
CA ALA A 138 -6.42 17.24 -7.67
C ALA A 138 -7.69 17.66 -6.88
N PHE A 139 -7.90 17.11 -5.67
CA PHE A 139 -9.03 17.46 -4.80
C PHE A 139 -8.89 18.85 -4.15
N PHE A 140 -7.68 19.41 -4.17
CA PHE A 140 -7.37 20.73 -3.62
C PHE A 140 -7.25 21.81 -4.68
N ARG A 141 -7.88 21.60 -5.85
CA ARG A 141 -7.90 22.60 -6.93
C ARG A 141 -8.45 23.94 -6.44
N ASP A 142 -7.77 25.03 -6.81
CA ASP A 142 -8.09 26.41 -6.43
C ASP A 142 -8.09 26.68 -4.91
N ARG A 143 -7.52 25.77 -4.12
CA ARG A 143 -7.35 25.93 -2.67
C ARG A 143 -5.92 26.38 -2.33
N GLU A 144 -5.77 27.02 -1.17
CA GLU A 144 -4.46 27.22 -0.57
C GLU A 144 -4.06 25.95 0.19
N VAL A 145 -2.83 25.47 -0.04
CA VAL A 145 -2.30 24.26 0.60
C VAL A 145 -0.96 24.53 1.26
N ALA A 146 -0.65 23.77 2.29
CA ALA A 146 0.64 23.76 2.95
C ALA A 146 1.30 22.41 2.81
N VAL A 147 2.54 22.39 2.34
CA VAL A 147 3.41 21.20 2.35
C VAL A 147 4.38 21.32 3.51
N ILE A 148 4.39 20.32 4.38
CA ILE A 148 5.21 20.33 5.57
C ILE A 148 6.35 19.32 5.41
N GLY A 149 7.58 19.82 5.35
CA GLY A 149 8.77 19.03 5.16
C GLY A 149 9.92 19.84 4.61
N GLY A 150 11.15 19.31 4.70
CA GLY A 150 12.37 19.97 4.21
C GLY A 150 13.24 19.09 3.31
N GLY A 151 12.77 17.89 2.97
CA GLY A 151 13.47 16.96 2.06
C GLY A 151 13.03 17.10 0.60
N ASN A 152 13.68 16.35 -0.29
CA ASN A 152 13.38 16.37 -1.73
C ASN A 152 11.91 16.07 -2.03
N SER A 153 11.32 15.10 -1.35
CA SER A 153 9.89 14.76 -1.55
C SER A 153 8.96 15.95 -1.28
N ALA A 154 9.22 16.72 -0.21
CA ALA A 154 8.38 17.89 0.08
C ALA A 154 8.52 18.98 -0.99
N LEU A 155 9.73 19.16 -1.54
CA LEU A 155 9.96 20.11 -2.63
C LEU A 155 9.27 19.65 -3.92
N GLU A 156 9.41 18.39 -4.29
CA GLU A 156 8.80 17.81 -5.48
C GLU A 156 7.27 17.85 -5.39
N GLU A 157 6.69 17.48 -4.25
CA GLU A 157 5.27 17.56 -4.01
C GLU A 157 4.73 18.99 -3.98
N ALA A 158 5.48 19.94 -3.40
CA ALA A 158 5.11 21.34 -3.44
C ALA A 158 5.05 21.89 -4.88
N VAL A 159 6.06 21.56 -5.70
CA VAL A 159 6.07 21.93 -7.13
C VAL A 159 4.89 21.27 -7.86
N TYR A 160 4.63 19.97 -7.61
CA TYR A 160 3.50 19.28 -8.23
C TYR A 160 2.16 19.94 -7.89
N LEU A 161 1.94 20.31 -6.64
CA LEU A 161 0.69 20.95 -6.18
C LEU A 161 0.44 22.33 -6.78
N THR A 162 1.47 23.05 -7.27
CA THR A 162 1.27 24.33 -7.97
C THR A 162 0.44 24.20 -9.25
N GLN A 163 0.28 23.00 -9.79
CA GLN A 163 -0.56 22.73 -10.95
C GLN A 163 -2.06 22.77 -10.62
N PHE A 164 -2.43 22.68 -9.36
CA PHE A 164 -3.82 22.59 -8.91
C PHE A 164 -4.17 23.72 -7.94
N ALA A 165 -3.35 23.91 -6.92
CA ALA A 165 -3.61 24.84 -5.83
C ALA A 165 -3.46 26.29 -6.28
N SER A 166 -4.28 27.18 -5.71
CA SER A 166 -4.14 28.64 -5.92
C SER A 166 -2.89 29.20 -5.24
N LYS A 167 -2.43 28.55 -4.17
CA LYS A 167 -1.21 28.91 -3.44
C LYS A 167 -0.66 27.70 -2.69
N VAL A 168 0.65 27.53 -2.72
CA VAL A 168 1.37 26.47 -1.99
C VAL A 168 2.35 27.11 -1.01
N TYR A 169 2.21 26.75 0.25
CA TYR A 169 3.14 27.12 1.30
C TYR A 169 4.06 25.93 1.58
N LEU A 170 5.38 26.11 1.49
CA LEU A 170 6.34 25.11 1.90
C LEU A 170 6.85 25.46 3.31
N ILE A 171 6.57 24.59 4.28
CA ILE A 171 6.92 24.80 5.68
C ILE A 171 8.01 23.80 6.05
N LYS A 172 9.23 24.29 6.25
CA LYS A 172 10.34 23.48 6.77
C LYS A 172 10.25 23.44 8.30
N ILE A 173 10.22 22.22 8.82
CA ILE A 173 10.42 21.98 10.26
C ILE A 173 11.90 21.70 10.47
N GLY A 174 12.52 22.42 11.40
CA GLY A 174 13.95 22.41 11.67
C GLY A 174 14.53 21.11 12.15
#